data_bb91031c63e9684dcc481363b3a9285f
#
_entry.id   bb91031c63e9684dcc481363b3a9285f
#
_cell.length_a   1.000
_cell.length_b   1.000
_cell.length_c   1.000
_cell.angle_alpha   90.00
_cell.angle_beta   90.00
_cell.angle_gamma   90.00
#
_symmetry.space_group_name_H-M   'P 1'
#
loop_
_entity.id
_entity.type
_entity.pdbx_description
1 polymer ?
#
loop_
_entity_poly.entity_id
_entity_poly.type
_entity_poly.pdbx_seq_one_letter_code
_entity_poly.pdbx_strand_id
1 'polypeptide(L)'
;PFARKKKKKISREDLYHLNFITLNSNSTIHKFIDNILIQNNIQTKQFNVVMELNSIEAIKTAVSLGLGAAFVSSSAIEKEIELKTVEIITIENIKITRTLSIITNTDSHRSKAFDFFYNELWLLKNL
;
A
#
# COMPACT_ATOMS: atom_id res chain seq x y z
N PRO A 1 20.87 14.54 0.30
CA PRO A 1 20.21 14.28 0.10
C PRO A 1 19.37 13.89 0.01
N PHE A 2 19.12 13.72 0.04
CA PHE A 2 18.40 13.49 0.04
C PHE A 2 17.58 13.83 0.03
N ALA A 3 17.70 13.80 -0.15
CA ALA A 3 16.73 14.11 0.11
C ALA A 3 15.49 14.41 -0.38
N ARG A 4 15.17 14.85 -1.10
CA ARG A 4 14.07 15.04 -1.49
C ARG A 4 13.69 14.03 -2.15
N LYS A 5 12.96 13.46 -1.77
CA LYS A 5 12.43 12.55 -2.39
C LYS A 5 11.48 13.02 -3.28
N LYS A 6 11.54 12.80 -4.56
CA LYS A 6 10.55 13.13 -5.46
C LYS A 6 9.51 12.13 -5.29
N LYS A 7 8.24 12.46 -5.42
CA LYS A 7 7.17 11.50 -5.40
C LYS A 7 7.35 10.58 -6.58
N LYS A 8 7.21 9.30 -6.35
CA LYS A 8 7.27 8.35 -7.42
C LYS A 8 6.04 8.48 -8.27
N LYS A 9 6.22 8.40 -9.57
CA LYS A 9 5.11 8.45 -10.51
C LYS A 9 5.21 7.25 -11.43
N ILE A 10 4.15 6.49 -11.56
CA ILE A 10 4.15 5.28 -12.37
C ILE A 10 3.03 5.34 -13.38
N SER A 11 3.13 4.53 -14.42
CA SER A 11 2.09 4.46 -15.43
C SER A 11 0.95 3.58 -14.92
N ARG A 12 -0.19 3.66 -15.60
CA ARG A 12 -1.33 2.81 -15.25
C ARG A 12 -0.95 1.33 -15.38
N GLU A 13 -0.19 1.01 -16.39
CA GLU A 13 0.22 -0.38 -16.63
C GLU A 13 1.12 -0.91 -15.51
N ASP A 14 1.94 -0.02 -14.96
CA ASP A 14 2.83 -0.42 -13.88
C ASP A 14 2.09 -0.88 -12.64
N LEU A 15 0.87 -0.40 -12.45
CA LEU A 15 0.05 -0.83 -11.31
C LEU A 15 -0.14 -2.33 -11.29
N TYR A 16 -0.33 -2.91 -12.48
CA TYR A 16 -0.66 -4.33 -12.55
C TYR A 16 0.55 -5.22 -12.34
N HIS A 17 1.72 -4.61 -12.20
CA HIS A 17 2.95 -5.34 -11.90
C HIS A 17 3.36 -5.21 -10.42
N LEU A 18 2.64 -4.41 -9.65
CA LEU A 18 2.95 -4.27 -8.24
C LEU A 18 2.30 -5.38 -7.44
N ASN A 19 2.93 -5.68 -6.31
CA ASN A 19 2.31 -6.57 -5.33
C ASN A 19 1.47 -5.72 -4.41
N PHE A 20 0.20 -6.07 -4.25
CA PHE A 20 -0.71 -5.29 -3.43
C PHE A 20 -1.10 -6.00 -2.16
N ILE A 21 -1.24 -5.21 -1.12
CA ILE A 21 -1.74 -5.65 0.17
C ILE A 21 -3.07 -4.95 0.38
N THR A 22 -4.12 -5.70 0.67
CA THR A 22 -5.46 -5.12 0.77
C THR A 22 -6.14 -5.53 2.07
N LEU A 23 -7.21 -4.81 2.39
CA LEU A 23 -8.08 -5.22 3.46
C LEU A 23 -8.89 -6.40 2.98
N ASN A 24 -9.39 -7.17 3.96
CA ASN A 24 -10.29 -8.27 3.69
C ASN A 24 -11.41 -7.80 2.75
N SER A 25 -11.71 -8.61 1.75
CA SER A 25 -12.67 -8.24 0.72
C SER A 25 -14.09 -8.02 1.22
N ASN A 26 -14.40 -8.51 2.42
CA ASN A 26 -15.72 -8.27 3.02
C ASN A 26 -15.80 -6.95 3.75
N SER A 27 -14.68 -6.24 3.87
CA SER A 27 -14.65 -4.97 4.58
C SER A 27 -15.37 -3.88 3.79
N THR A 28 -16.13 -3.05 4.50
CA THR A 28 -16.77 -1.90 3.88
C THR A 28 -15.76 -0.95 3.29
N ILE A 29 -14.63 -0.77 3.97
CA ILE A 29 -13.57 0.11 3.50
C ILE A 29 -12.98 -0.43 2.20
N HIS A 30 -12.78 -1.74 2.13
CA HIS A 30 -12.28 -2.35 0.90
C HIS A 30 -13.20 -2.06 -0.27
N LYS A 31 -14.50 -2.21 -0.06
CA LYS A 31 -15.48 -1.98 -1.12
C LYS A 31 -15.51 -0.52 -1.54
N PHE A 32 -15.35 0.37 -0.59
CA PHE A 32 -15.33 1.80 -0.86
C PHE A 32 -14.13 2.16 -1.73
N ILE A 33 -12.95 1.65 -1.37
CA ILE A 33 -11.73 1.89 -2.14
C ILE A 33 -11.85 1.30 -3.53
N ASP A 34 -12.36 0.09 -3.62
CA ASP A 34 -12.53 -0.60 -4.88
C ASP A 34 -13.41 0.21 -5.83
N ASN A 35 -14.50 0.77 -5.31
CA ASN A 35 -15.39 1.60 -6.11
C ASN A 35 -14.69 2.84 -6.64
N ILE A 36 -13.89 3.50 -5.81
CA ILE A 36 -13.15 4.68 -6.26
C ILE A 36 -12.20 4.32 -7.40
N LEU A 37 -11.51 3.20 -7.27
CA LEU A 37 -10.57 2.79 -8.28
C LEU A 37 -11.27 2.44 -9.59
N ILE A 38 -12.38 1.73 -9.50
CA ILE A 38 -13.14 1.37 -10.68
C ILE A 38 -13.67 2.62 -11.39
N GLN A 39 -14.10 3.61 -10.62
CA GLN A 39 -14.56 4.87 -11.21
C GLN A 39 -13.45 5.61 -11.94
N ASN A 40 -12.22 5.32 -11.61
CA ASN A 40 -11.06 5.89 -12.29
C ASN A 40 -10.51 4.97 -13.37
N ASN A 41 -11.31 4.00 -13.78
CA ASN A 41 -10.95 3.06 -14.85
C ASN A 41 -9.75 2.18 -14.52
N ILE A 42 -9.60 1.88 -13.25
CA ILE A 42 -8.57 0.95 -12.81
C ILE A 42 -9.23 -0.41 -12.62
N GLN A 43 -8.64 -1.43 -13.24
CA GLN A 43 -9.21 -2.76 -13.20
C GLN A 43 -8.67 -3.52 -12.01
N THR A 44 -9.33 -3.36 -10.88
CA THR A 44 -8.85 -3.92 -9.63
C THR A 44 -8.75 -5.44 -9.62
N LYS A 45 -9.53 -6.08 -10.49
CA LYS A 45 -9.47 -7.54 -10.59
C LYS A 45 -8.16 -8.03 -11.17
N GLN A 46 -7.40 -7.16 -11.83
CA GLN A 46 -6.11 -7.53 -12.40
C GLN A 46 -4.95 -7.31 -11.44
N PHE A 47 -5.23 -6.79 -10.26
CA PHE A 47 -4.17 -6.56 -9.28
C PHE A 47 -3.60 -7.87 -8.78
N ASN A 48 -2.31 -7.88 -8.55
CA ASN A 48 -1.64 -9.00 -7.92
C ASN A 48 -1.70 -8.82 -6.41
N VAL A 49 -2.74 -9.34 -5.78
CA VAL A 49 -2.92 -9.21 -4.34
C VAL A 49 -2.16 -10.34 -3.65
N VAL A 50 -1.11 -9.98 -2.94
CA VAL A 50 -0.26 -10.98 -2.28
C VAL A 50 -0.67 -11.22 -0.84
N MET A 51 -1.48 -10.34 -0.28
CA MET A 51 -1.82 -10.44 1.13
C MET A 51 -3.12 -9.70 1.42
N GLU A 52 -3.99 -10.31 2.20
CA GLU A 52 -5.19 -9.64 2.71
C GLU A 52 -5.07 -9.58 4.21
N LEU A 53 -5.30 -8.40 4.77
CA LEU A 53 -5.17 -8.18 6.20
C LEU A 53 -6.46 -7.58 6.73
N ASN A 54 -6.61 -7.64 8.06
CA ASN A 54 -7.88 -7.23 8.67
C ASN A 54 -7.90 -5.83 9.23
N SER A 55 -6.80 -5.11 9.18
CA SER A 55 -6.78 -3.76 9.71
C SER A 55 -5.85 -2.87 8.90
N ILE A 56 -6.15 -1.58 8.92
CA ILE A 56 -5.32 -0.58 8.25
C ILE A 56 -3.93 -0.54 8.89
N GLU A 57 -3.85 -0.71 10.21
CA GLU A 57 -2.56 -0.68 10.88
C GLU A 57 -1.67 -1.83 10.42
N ALA A 58 -2.25 -3.00 10.23
CA ALA A 58 -1.48 -4.13 9.72
C ALA A 58 -1.00 -3.88 8.31
N ILE A 59 -1.84 -3.26 7.48
CA ILE A 59 -1.45 -2.91 6.11
C ILE A 59 -0.28 -1.94 6.13
N LYS A 60 -0.37 -0.89 6.94
CA LYS A 60 0.70 0.10 7.01
C LYS A 60 2.03 -0.54 7.44
N THR A 61 1.95 -1.45 8.39
CA THR A 61 3.14 -2.16 8.83
C THR A 61 3.73 -2.98 7.70
N ALA A 62 2.90 -3.75 7.00
CA ALA A 62 3.37 -4.58 5.91
C ALA A 62 4.01 -3.74 4.80
N VAL A 63 3.39 -2.61 4.47
CA VAL A 63 3.93 -1.72 3.44
C VAL A 63 5.26 -1.13 3.88
N SER A 64 5.34 -0.69 5.12
CA SER A 64 6.58 -0.09 5.63
C SER A 64 7.73 -1.09 5.65
N LEU A 65 7.41 -2.38 5.73
CA LEU A 65 8.40 -3.43 5.70
C LEU A 65 8.76 -3.90 4.29
N GLY A 66 8.20 -3.24 3.30
CA GLY A 66 8.56 -3.53 1.92
C GLY A 66 7.86 -4.73 1.29
N LEU A 67 6.73 -5.16 1.85
CA LEU A 67 6.06 -6.34 1.34
C LEU A 67 5.15 -6.06 0.15
N GLY A 68 4.85 -4.81 -0.11
CA GLY A 68 4.01 -4.46 -1.22
C GLY A 68 3.51 -3.03 -1.13
N ALA A 69 2.55 -2.70 -1.97
CA ALA A 69 1.92 -1.39 -1.99
C ALA A 69 0.47 -1.54 -1.56
N ALA A 70 -0.14 -0.45 -1.17
CA ALA A 70 -1.53 -0.48 -0.76
C ALA A 70 -2.22 0.83 -1.08
N PHE A 71 -3.53 0.74 -1.31
CA PHE A 71 -4.36 1.92 -1.40
C PHE A 71 -4.96 2.18 -0.03
N VAL A 72 -4.73 3.36 0.50
CA VAL A 72 -5.22 3.71 1.83
C VAL A 72 -5.73 5.14 1.83
N SER A 73 -6.53 5.47 2.82
CA SER A 73 -6.96 6.86 3.01
C SER A 73 -5.75 7.71 3.35
N SER A 74 -5.67 8.88 2.74
CA SER A 74 -4.54 9.78 2.98
C SER A 74 -4.44 10.16 4.45
N SER A 75 -5.57 10.31 5.13
CA SER A 75 -5.54 10.70 6.54
C SER A 75 -5.00 9.59 7.44
N ALA A 76 -4.97 8.37 6.96
CA ALA A 76 -4.51 7.25 7.78
C ALA A 76 -3.00 7.13 7.83
N ILE A 77 -2.28 7.87 6.99
CA ILE A 77 -0.84 7.69 6.85
C ILE A 77 -0.01 8.92 7.19
N GLU A 78 -0.63 9.92 7.80
CA GLU A 78 0.08 11.16 8.11
C GLU A 78 1.33 10.91 8.94
N LYS A 79 1.21 10.06 9.93
CA LYS A 79 2.32 9.75 10.80
C LYS A 79 3.43 9.01 10.04
N GLU A 80 3.04 8.07 9.21
CA GLU A 80 4.01 7.29 8.45
C GLU A 80 4.77 8.13 7.44
N ILE A 81 4.09 9.10 6.83
CA ILE A 81 4.75 10.01 5.90
C ILE A 81 5.75 10.88 6.67
N GLU A 82 5.34 11.37 7.83
CA GLU A 82 6.21 12.19 8.66
C GLU A 82 7.43 11.42 9.11
N LEU A 83 7.24 10.16 9.49
CA LEU A 83 8.34 9.31 9.92
C LEU A 83 9.13 8.71 8.77
N LYS A 84 8.65 8.94 7.54
CA LYS A 84 9.32 8.46 6.32
C LYS A 84 9.42 6.93 6.25
N THR A 85 8.40 6.26 6.78
CA THR A 85 8.36 4.80 6.69
C THR A 85 7.65 4.34 5.43
N VAL A 86 6.81 5.20 4.85
CA VAL A 86 6.14 4.91 3.59
C VAL A 86 6.24 6.15 2.71
N GLU A 87 6.05 5.96 1.42
CA GLU A 87 5.98 7.08 0.50
C GLU A 87 4.79 6.89 -0.42
N ILE A 88 4.34 7.98 -1.00
CA ILE A 88 3.17 7.98 -1.87
C ILE A 88 3.61 7.80 -3.31
N ILE A 89 2.89 6.93 -4.01
CA ILE A 89 3.08 6.74 -5.44
C ILE A 89 1.90 7.38 -6.16
N THR A 90 2.16 8.15 -7.19
CA THR A 90 1.11 8.72 -8.00
C THR A 90 1.06 8.01 -9.35
N ILE A 91 -0.13 7.97 -9.95
CA ILE A 91 -0.34 7.30 -11.22
C ILE A 91 -0.49 8.36 -12.30
N GLU A 92 0.23 8.20 -13.40
CA GLU A 92 0.16 9.14 -14.49
C GLU A 92 -1.23 9.20 -15.08
N ASN A 93 -1.69 10.42 -15.37
CA ASN A 93 -2.96 10.67 -16.07
C ASN A 93 -4.20 10.14 -15.34
N ILE A 94 -4.11 9.94 -14.03
CA ILE A 94 -5.25 9.56 -13.23
C ILE A 94 -5.33 10.50 -12.04
N LYS A 95 -6.53 11.03 -11.82
CA LYS A 95 -6.79 11.84 -10.64
C LYS A 95 -7.49 10.99 -9.63
N ILE A 96 -6.81 10.62 -8.60
CA ILE A 96 -7.43 9.96 -7.47
C ILE A 96 -7.71 11.04 -6.45
N THR A 97 -8.87 10.98 -5.81
CA THR A 97 -9.25 12.01 -4.86
C THR A 97 -8.23 12.09 -3.74
N ARG A 98 -8.22 13.22 -3.03
CA ARG A 98 -7.25 13.43 -1.96
C ARG A 98 -7.39 12.42 -0.84
N THR A 99 -8.53 11.73 -0.78
CA THR A 99 -8.77 10.79 0.30
C THR A 99 -8.12 9.45 0.09
N LEU A 100 -7.55 9.21 -1.09
CA LEU A 100 -6.97 7.91 -1.38
C LEU A 100 -5.55 8.06 -1.92
N SER A 101 -4.64 7.30 -1.38
CA SER A 101 -3.24 7.30 -1.79
C SER A 101 -2.72 5.89 -1.95
N ILE A 102 -1.77 5.71 -2.85
CA ILE A 102 -1.01 4.47 -2.92
C ILE A 102 0.26 4.69 -2.13
N ILE A 103 0.59 3.78 -1.26
CA ILE A 103 1.79 3.89 -0.46
C ILE A 103 2.69 2.69 -0.66
N THR A 104 3.97 2.92 -0.52
CA THR A 104 4.99 1.88 -0.57
C THR A 104 6.07 2.24 0.43
N ASN A 105 7.01 1.35 0.70
CA ASN A 105 8.05 1.67 1.67
C ASN A 105 9.06 2.63 1.04
N THR A 106 9.74 3.39 1.89
CA THR A 106 10.72 4.37 1.43
C THR A 106 12.10 3.76 1.25
N ASP A 107 12.30 2.57 1.79
CA ASP A 107 13.59 1.93 1.84
C ASP A 107 13.58 0.70 0.97
N SER A 108 14.66 0.47 0.23
CA SER A 108 14.75 -0.70 -0.63
C SER A 108 15.26 -1.94 0.07
N HIS A 109 15.67 -1.82 1.32
CA HIS A 109 16.18 -2.97 2.07
C HIS A 109 15.03 -3.83 2.56
N ARG A 110 14.61 -4.75 1.70
CA ARG A 110 13.47 -5.54 2.00
C ARG A 110 13.72 -6.79 2.80
N SER A 111 14.89 -7.40 2.70
CA SER A 111 15.11 -8.71 3.29
C SER A 111 14.96 -8.71 4.80
N LYS A 112 15.56 -7.75 5.48
CA LYS A 112 15.42 -7.64 6.91
C LYS A 112 14.00 -7.35 7.32
N ALA A 113 13.37 -6.43 6.61
CA ALA A 113 12.02 -6.05 6.91
C ALA A 113 11.06 -7.22 6.68
N PHE A 114 11.27 -7.94 5.61
CA PHE A 114 10.45 -9.10 5.31
C PHE A 114 10.57 -10.14 6.42
N ASP A 115 11.78 -10.43 6.84
CA ASP A 115 12.01 -11.43 7.89
C ASP A 115 11.35 -11.03 9.20
N PHE A 116 11.46 -9.77 9.55
CA PHE A 116 10.85 -9.28 10.76
C PHE A 116 9.33 -9.44 10.72
N PHE A 117 8.72 -9.02 9.64
CA PHE A 117 7.27 -9.12 9.49
C PHE A 117 6.82 -10.59 9.48
N TYR A 118 7.56 -11.41 8.79
CA TYR A 118 7.25 -12.82 8.71
C TYR A 118 7.29 -13.47 10.09
N ASN A 119 8.29 -13.12 10.88
CA ASN A 119 8.39 -13.64 12.24
C ASN A 119 7.23 -13.19 13.11
N GLU A 120 6.81 -11.94 12.96
CA GLU A 120 5.68 -11.42 13.74
C GLU A 120 4.40 -12.17 13.38
N LEU A 121 4.18 -12.42 12.10
CA LEU A 121 3.01 -13.17 11.67
C LEU A 121 3.05 -14.59 12.20
N TRP A 122 4.23 -15.18 12.20
CA TRP A 122 4.40 -16.54 12.68
C TRP A 122 4.05 -16.63 14.17
N LEU A 123 4.50 -15.67 14.95
CA LEU A 123 4.19 -15.63 16.37
C LEU A 123 2.69 -15.51 16.62
N LEU A 124 2.03 -14.64 15.88
CA LEU A 124 0.60 -14.47 16.01
C LEU A 124 -0.15 -15.74 15.67
N LYS A 125 0.32 -16.44 14.66
CA LYS A 125 -0.33 -17.65 14.23
C LYS A 125 -0.23 -18.76 15.25
N ASN A 126 0.81 -18.76 16.07
CA ASN A 126 1.05 -19.81 17.05
C ASN A 126 0.64 -19.44 18.46
N LEU A 127 -0.10 -18.38 18.62
CA LEU A 127 -0.71 -18.06 19.90
C LEU A 127 -2.03 -18.81 20.04
#